data_56da8bbbcd6f82d8ce19dec810a111f4
#
_entry.id   56da8bbbcd6f82d8ce19dec810a111f4
#
_cell.length_a   1.000
_cell.length_b   1.000
_cell.length_c   1.000
_cell.angle_alpha   90.00
_cell.angle_beta   90.00
_cell.angle_gamma   90.00
#
_symmetry.space_group_name_H-M   'P 1'
#
loop_
_entity.id
_entity.type
_entity.pdbx_description
1 polymer ?
#
loop_
_entity_poly.entity_id
_entity_poly.type
_entity_poly.pdbx_seq_one_letter_code
_entity_poly.pdbx_strand_id
1 'polypeptide(L)'
;MISRYEMSFMALVQQVMKTGFYQKNERTGIATKRISHGFLQCDLQKEFPILTSKHCFWKSAVDEILWIYSKQSNNINDLNSHIWDQWADADGSIGKAYGYQVKKHDQVKKVLETLRSDPSSRRAVMDLWQCDDIPEMNLTPCVYTSVWDIVDDCLNVMVTSRSCDLLVGGVFNVIQYAVLCHLFAKDLGVKPGIITFNMADVHIYENQFTGCIEWLTEFKKELAAGRLLKIQETFKNNPEALKSETEKLYKEIHEEHVNANSDLRNMLILELAESLGYDLDKIKEDEFVDIQKRIDNMPDYKIKSAKIDSDTMKSEMDMKNALTSPEYINAYNCKPVLKLVHDKKSFFDFTIDDIKIENYHHLKKIDFPVAK
;
A
#
# COMPACT_ATOMS: atom_id res chain seq x y z
N MET A 1 -1.36 2.00 -18.04
CA MET A 1 -0.07 2.58 -17.52
C MET A 1 -0.22 2.62 -16.01
N ILE A 2 0.68 2.00 -15.28
CA ILE A 2 0.66 2.01 -13.81
C ILE A 2 0.48 3.44 -13.32
N SER A 3 -0.38 3.64 -12.33
CA SER A 3 -0.70 4.95 -11.80
C SER A 3 0.51 5.59 -11.09
N ARG A 4 0.57 6.92 -11.05
CA ARG A 4 1.62 7.62 -10.30
C ARG A 4 1.50 7.32 -8.81
N TYR A 5 0.26 7.18 -8.33
CA TYR A 5 0.00 6.79 -6.96
C TYR A 5 0.61 5.42 -6.64
N GLU A 6 0.34 4.39 -7.47
CA GLU A 6 0.87 3.04 -7.24
C GLU A 6 2.40 3.00 -7.28
N MET A 7 3.03 3.73 -8.22
CA MET A 7 4.48 3.88 -8.25
C MET A 7 5.03 4.45 -6.94
N SER A 8 4.40 5.50 -6.41
CA SER A 8 4.81 6.12 -5.15
C SER A 8 4.58 5.20 -3.95
N PHE A 9 3.46 4.47 -3.94
CA PHE A 9 3.15 3.51 -2.90
C PHE A 9 4.18 2.37 -2.86
N MET A 10 4.50 1.78 -4.02
CA MET A 10 5.47 0.70 -4.13
C MET A 10 6.90 1.16 -3.81
N ALA A 11 7.25 2.40 -4.13
CA ALA A 11 8.52 2.99 -3.71
C ALA A 11 8.61 3.10 -2.17
N LEU A 12 7.51 3.48 -1.51
CA LEU A 12 7.44 3.53 -0.05
C LEU A 12 7.55 2.12 0.56
N VAL A 13 6.88 1.10 -0.01
CA VAL A 13 7.02 -0.31 0.40
C VAL A 13 8.48 -0.76 0.29
N GLN A 14 9.13 -0.48 -0.83
CA GLN A 14 10.54 -0.81 -1.04
C GLN A 14 11.45 -0.10 -0.04
N GLN A 15 11.18 1.17 0.27
CA GLN A 15 11.94 1.93 1.25
C GLN A 15 11.85 1.29 2.64
N VAL A 16 10.64 0.95 3.11
CA VAL A 16 10.46 0.29 4.41
C VAL A 16 11.20 -1.04 4.45
N MET A 17 11.10 -1.86 3.39
CA MET A 17 11.75 -3.17 3.33
C MET A 17 13.29 -3.08 3.29
N LYS A 18 13.85 -2.09 2.58
CA LYS A 18 15.31 -1.94 2.42
C LYS A 18 15.97 -1.22 3.58
N THR A 19 15.39 -0.10 4.02
CA THR A 19 16.04 0.84 4.95
C THR A 19 15.30 0.98 6.28
N GLY A 20 14.15 0.32 6.44
CA GLY A 20 13.38 0.37 7.67
C GLY A 20 14.12 -0.26 8.84
N PHE A 21 14.07 0.41 9.99
CA PHE A 21 14.63 -0.09 11.23
C PHE A 21 13.81 -1.28 11.74
N TYR A 22 14.47 -2.40 12.03
CA TYR A 22 13.83 -3.59 12.59
C TYR A 22 13.67 -3.43 14.10
N GLN A 23 12.44 -3.55 14.57
CA GLN A 23 12.12 -3.38 15.99
C GLN A 23 11.01 -4.33 16.41
N LYS A 24 11.20 -5.02 17.54
CA LYS A 24 10.14 -5.79 18.18
C LYS A 24 9.09 -4.84 18.76
N ASN A 25 7.83 -5.11 18.48
CA ASN A 25 6.70 -4.37 19.04
C ASN A 25 6.17 -5.13 20.26
N GLU A 26 6.30 -4.53 21.44
CA GLU A 26 5.88 -5.20 22.69
C GLU A 26 4.37 -5.41 22.77
N ARG A 27 3.57 -4.50 22.22
CA ARG A 27 2.10 -4.58 22.24
C ARG A 27 1.58 -5.77 21.41
N THR A 28 2.11 -5.97 20.22
CA THR A 28 1.67 -7.02 19.30
C THR A 28 2.50 -8.31 19.40
N GLY A 29 3.66 -8.24 20.06
CA GLY A 29 4.63 -9.34 20.09
C GLY A 29 5.30 -9.64 18.74
N ILE A 30 4.92 -8.95 17.66
CA ILE A 30 5.43 -9.15 16.30
C ILE A 30 6.39 -8.00 15.95
N ALA A 31 7.56 -8.32 15.42
CA ALA A 31 8.51 -7.32 14.99
C ALA A 31 8.04 -6.58 13.73
N THR A 32 8.58 -5.39 13.51
CA THR A 32 8.30 -4.56 12.34
C THR A 32 9.59 -4.03 11.73
N LYS A 33 9.62 -3.87 10.41
CA LYS A 33 10.46 -2.88 9.76
C LYS A 33 9.69 -1.58 9.67
N ARG A 34 10.30 -0.47 10.08
CA ARG A 34 9.63 0.83 10.16
C ARG A 34 10.50 1.99 9.75
N ILE A 35 9.90 3.01 9.18
CA ILE A 35 10.49 4.33 8.94
C ILE A 35 9.65 5.39 9.66
N SER A 36 10.29 6.50 10.00
CA SER A 36 9.65 7.55 10.81
C SER A 36 8.46 8.19 10.12
N HIS A 37 8.58 8.53 8.83
CA HIS A 37 7.56 9.27 8.08
C HIS A 37 7.41 8.74 6.67
N GLY A 38 6.18 8.77 6.16
CA GLY A 38 5.83 8.51 4.77
C GLY A 38 4.87 9.57 4.23
N PHE A 39 4.91 9.75 2.92
CA PHE A 39 4.08 10.70 2.22
C PHE A 39 3.53 10.08 0.94
N LEU A 40 2.22 10.21 0.71
CA LEU A 40 1.56 9.79 -0.52
C LEU A 40 0.62 10.89 -1.00
N GLN A 41 0.53 11.07 -2.29
CA GLN A 41 -0.37 12.04 -2.90
C GLN A 41 -1.00 11.47 -4.17
N CYS A 42 -2.28 11.77 -4.41
CA CYS A 42 -3.00 11.39 -5.60
C CYS A 42 -3.90 12.53 -6.09
N ASP A 43 -3.88 12.79 -7.39
CA ASP A 43 -4.81 13.70 -8.07
C ASP A 43 -6.03 12.90 -8.54
N LEU A 44 -7.15 13.03 -7.82
CA LEU A 44 -8.37 12.24 -8.05
C LEU A 44 -9.07 12.58 -9.38
N GLN A 45 -8.68 13.66 -10.05
CA GLN A 45 -9.16 13.96 -11.40
C GLN A 45 -8.42 13.16 -12.47
N LYS A 46 -7.23 12.63 -12.16
CA LYS A 46 -6.38 11.90 -13.10
C LYS A 46 -6.41 10.39 -12.88
N GLU A 47 -6.52 9.97 -11.63
CA GLU A 47 -6.45 8.56 -11.25
C GLU A 47 -7.20 8.31 -9.94
N PHE A 48 -7.72 7.11 -9.76
CA PHE A 48 -8.23 6.66 -8.47
C PHE A 48 -7.15 5.83 -7.77
N PRO A 49 -6.84 6.09 -6.47
CA PRO A 49 -5.71 5.49 -5.79
C PRO A 49 -6.01 4.06 -5.32
N ILE A 50 -6.15 3.14 -6.26
CA ILE A 50 -6.27 1.70 -6.03
C ILE A 50 -5.12 0.98 -6.74
N LEU A 51 -4.58 -0.04 -6.09
CA LEU A 51 -3.44 -0.79 -6.61
C LEU A 51 -3.88 -1.84 -7.62
N THR A 52 -3.16 -1.99 -8.72
CA THR A 52 -3.40 -2.99 -9.76
C THR A 52 -2.48 -4.20 -9.64
N SER A 53 -1.33 -4.04 -9.00
CA SER A 53 -0.36 -5.12 -8.75
C SER A 53 -0.82 -6.17 -7.72
N LYS A 54 -1.93 -5.92 -7.03
CA LYS A 54 -2.64 -6.92 -6.22
C LYS A 54 -4.12 -6.61 -6.11
N HIS A 55 -4.92 -7.61 -5.72
CA HIS A 55 -6.34 -7.39 -5.38
C HIS A 55 -6.49 -6.52 -4.14
N CYS A 56 -7.30 -5.47 -4.22
CA CYS A 56 -7.71 -4.64 -3.09
C CYS A 56 -9.18 -4.90 -2.74
N PHE A 57 -9.46 -5.14 -1.47
CA PHE A 57 -10.82 -5.35 -0.96
C PHE A 57 -11.56 -4.00 -0.81
N TRP A 58 -11.68 -3.26 -1.90
CA TRP A 58 -12.19 -1.90 -1.90
C TRP A 58 -13.63 -1.79 -1.39
N LYS A 59 -14.47 -2.82 -1.59
CA LYS A 59 -15.84 -2.82 -1.05
C LYS A 59 -15.85 -2.78 0.48
N SER A 60 -14.96 -3.55 1.13
CA SER A 60 -14.83 -3.51 2.59
C SER A 60 -14.30 -2.15 3.07
N ALA A 61 -13.38 -1.54 2.33
CA ALA A 61 -12.88 -0.20 2.64
C ALA A 61 -13.99 0.87 2.52
N VAL A 62 -14.84 0.76 1.49
CA VAL A 62 -16.00 1.66 1.30
C VAL A 62 -17.04 1.46 2.41
N ASP A 63 -17.38 0.22 2.74
CA ASP A 63 -18.34 -0.08 3.82
C ASP A 63 -17.87 0.51 5.15
N GLU A 64 -16.59 0.36 5.48
CA GLU A 64 -15.99 0.90 6.69
C GLU A 64 -16.01 2.43 6.72
N ILE A 65 -15.65 3.12 5.65
CA ILE A 65 -15.63 4.58 5.65
C ILE A 65 -17.05 5.16 5.76
N LEU A 66 -18.05 4.51 5.14
CA LEU A 66 -19.45 4.87 5.30
C LEU A 66 -19.98 4.57 6.72
N TRP A 67 -19.53 3.47 7.33
CA TRP A 67 -19.85 3.16 8.72
C TRP A 67 -19.34 4.24 9.67
N ILE A 68 -18.11 4.71 9.49
CA ILE A 68 -17.48 5.76 10.32
C ILE A 68 -18.16 7.12 10.12
N TYR A 69 -18.31 7.58 8.87
CA TYR A 69 -18.65 8.98 8.58
C TYR A 69 -20.10 9.21 8.17
N SER A 70 -20.77 8.25 7.52
CA SER A 70 -22.16 8.37 7.11
C SER A 70 -23.11 7.85 8.19
N LYS A 71 -22.95 6.59 8.62
CA LYS A 71 -23.72 6.00 9.71
C LYS A 71 -23.31 6.57 11.07
N GLN A 72 -22.08 7.07 11.18
CA GLN A 72 -21.52 7.62 12.43
C GLN A 72 -21.63 6.64 13.59
N SER A 73 -21.37 5.36 13.31
CA SER A 73 -21.50 4.27 14.26
C SER A 73 -20.14 3.83 14.80
N ASN A 74 -20.14 3.34 16.02
CA ASN A 74 -19.04 2.65 16.68
C ASN A 74 -19.40 1.21 17.06
N ASN A 75 -20.50 0.66 16.50
CA ASN A 75 -20.93 -0.71 16.72
C ASN A 75 -20.73 -1.55 15.45
N ILE A 76 -20.02 -2.67 15.56
CA ILE A 76 -19.70 -3.55 14.42
C ILE A 76 -20.94 -4.22 13.82
N ASN A 77 -22.06 -4.29 14.53
CA ASN A 77 -23.31 -4.81 13.99
C ASN A 77 -23.88 -3.94 12.85
N ASP A 78 -23.41 -2.69 12.72
CA ASP A 78 -23.75 -1.78 11.62
C ASP A 78 -22.79 -1.89 10.44
N LEU A 79 -21.75 -2.73 10.54
CA LEU A 79 -20.72 -2.97 9.53
C LEU A 79 -20.92 -4.35 8.89
N ASN A 80 -20.82 -4.46 7.56
CA ASN A 80 -20.99 -5.75 6.88
C ASN A 80 -19.72 -6.62 6.89
N SER A 81 -18.55 -6.02 7.10
CA SER A 81 -17.28 -6.73 7.13
C SER A 81 -16.86 -7.07 8.56
N HIS A 82 -16.03 -8.11 8.72
CA HIS A 82 -15.54 -8.61 10.01
C HIS A 82 -14.17 -8.05 10.41
N ILE A 83 -13.75 -6.94 9.79
CA ILE A 83 -12.39 -6.40 9.99
C ILE A 83 -12.19 -5.79 11.39
N TRP A 84 -13.27 -5.50 12.12
CA TRP A 84 -13.25 -4.90 13.46
C TRP A 84 -13.59 -5.87 14.60
N ASP A 85 -13.96 -7.12 14.31
CA ASP A 85 -14.44 -8.09 15.30
C ASP A 85 -13.49 -8.27 16.49
N GLN A 86 -12.17 -8.22 16.23
CA GLN A 86 -11.15 -8.42 17.27
C GLN A 86 -11.02 -7.26 18.28
N TRP A 87 -11.57 -6.09 17.96
CA TRP A 87 -11.54 -4.89 18.82
C TRP A 87 -12.90 -4.54 19.42
N ALA A 88 -13.92 -5.34 19.11
CA ALA A 88 -15.26 -5.10 19.63
C ALA A 88 -15.47 -5.74 21.00
N ASP A 89 -16.20 -5.05 21.85
CA ASP A 89 -16.72 -5.59 23.11
C ASP A 89 -17.86 -6.60 22.86
N ALA A 90 -18.33 -7.23 23.91
CA ALA A 90 -19.39 -8.24 23.81
C ALA A 90 -20.73 -7.73 23.23
N ASP A 91 -20.98 -6.41 23.31
CA ASP A 91 -22.14 -5.74 22.74
C ASP A 91 -21.89 -5.23 21.31
N GLY A 92 -20.70 -5.48 20.76
CA GLY A 92 -20.27 -5.05 19.44
C GLY A 92 -19.72 -3.62 19.38
N SER A 93 -19.53 -2.95 20.50
CA SER A 93 -18.96 -1.60 20.56
C SER A 93 -17.44 -1.62 20.41
N ILE A 94 -16.86 -0.64 19.71
CA ILE A 94 -15.41 -0.33 19.72
C ILE A 94 -15.06 0.84 20.66
N GLY A 95 -15.92 1.13 21.61
CA GLY A 95 -15.76 2.23 22.54
C GLY A 95 -15.99 3.60 21.90
N LYS A 96 -15.40 4.65 22.47
CA LYS A 96 -15.57 6.04 22.01
C LYS A 96 -14.70 6.40 20.79
N ALA A 97 -14.41 5.42 19.92
CA ALA A 97 -13.53 5.59 18.77
C ALA A 97 -14.30 5.91 17.48
N TYR A 98 -13.61 6.47 16.49
CA TYR A 98 -14.03 6.68 15.10
C TYR A 98 -15.44 7.30 14.94
N GLY A 99 -16.44 6.52 14.54
CA GLY A 99 -17.82 7.01 14.30
C GLY A 99 -18.44 7.69 15.49
N TYR A 100 -18.08 7.26 16.71
CA TYR A 100 -18.50 7.95 17.94
C TYR A 100 -18.02 9.41 17.97
N GLN A 101 -16.75 9.66 17.64
CA GLN A 101 -16.20 11.02 17.64
C GLN A 101 -16.77 11.87 16.51
N VAL A 102 -17.03 11.25 15.35
CA VAL A 102 -17.70 11.94 14.23
C VAL A 102 -19.08 12.42 14.66
N LYS A 103 -19.88 11.53 15.29
CA LYS A 103 -21.23 11.83 15.76
C LYS A 103 -21.25 12.83 16.92
N LYS A 104 -20.42 12.60 17.96
CA LYS A 104 -20.35 13.44 19.16
C LYS A 104 -20.11 14.90 18.83
N HIS A 105 -19.30 15.18 17.85
CA HIS A 105 -18.89 16.52 17.47
C HIS A 105 -19.56 17.03 16.18
N ASP A 106 -20.48 16.24 15.57
CA ASP A 106 -21.17 16.59 14.32
C ASP A 106 -20.20 17.00 13.20
N GLN A 107 -19.09 16.28 13.10
CA GLN A 107 -17.91 16.74 12.35
C GLN A 107 -18.17 16.81 10.84
N VAL A 108 -18.83 15.82 10.25
CA VAL A 108 -19.14 15.79 8.81
C VAL A 108 -19.99 16.98 8.42
N LYS A 109 -21.08 17.21 9.16
CA LYS A 109 -21.99 18.34 8.91
C LYS A 109 -21.26 19.67 9.01
N LYS A 110 -20.46 19.85 10.08
CA LYS A 110 -19.69 21.08 10.28
C LYS A 110 -18.70 21.35 9.14
N VAL A 111 -17.99 20.32 8.66
CA VAL A 111 -17.05 20.48 7.53
C VAL A 111 -17.81 20.88 6.27
N LEU A 112 -18.88 20.17 5.91
CA LEU A 112 -19.67 20.46 4.72
C LEU A 112 -20.33 21.85 4.79
N GLU A 113 -20.92 22.23 5.92
CA GLU A 113 -21.52 23.55 6.12
C GLU A 113 -20.47 24.67 6.08
N THR A 114 -19.29 24.45 6.67
CA THR A 114 -18.19 25.41 6.64
C THR A 114 -17.77 25.69 5.19
N LEU A 115 -17.51 24.65 4.41
CA LEU A 115 -17.07 24.81 3.01
C LEU A 115 -18.19 25.29 2.09
N ARG A 116 -19.46 25.00 2.39
CA ARG A 116 -20.61 25.50 1.63
C ARG A 116 -20.86 26.99 1.88
N SER A 117 -20.69 27.44 3.13
CA SER A 117 -20.88 28.87 3.49
C SER A 117 -19.67 29.72 3.14
N ASP A 118 -18.47 29.19 3.23
CA ASP A 118 -17.21 29.85 2.88
C ASP A 118 -16.24 28.85 2.23
N PRO A 119 -16.25 28.74 0.88
CA PRO A 119 -15.31 27.86 0.15
C PRO A 119 -13.82 28.19 0.39
N SER A 120 -13.51 29.41 0.84
CA SER A 120 -12.15 29.84 1.16
C SER A 120 -11.72 29.51 2.61
N SER A 121 -12.58 28.89 3.37
CA SER A 121 -12.35 28.60 4.79
C SER A 121 -11.17 27.64 4.98
N ARG A 122 -10.33 27.96 5.96
CA ARG A 122 -9.20 27.14 6.42
C ARG A 122 -9.51 26.43 7.74
N ARG A 123 -10.81 26.25 8.07
CA ARG A 123 -11.30 25.72 9.35
C ARG A 123 -12.10 24.43 9.17
N ALA A 124 -12.15 23.87 7.99
CA ALA A 124 -12.80 22.60 7.72
C ALA A 124 -11.88 21.45 8.14
N VAL A 125 -11.96 21.07 9.41
CA VAL A 125 -11.12 20.05 10.04
C VAL A 125 -11.99 19.00 10.72
N MET A 126 -11.66 17.74 10.53
CA MET A 126 -12.17 16.62 11.34
C MET A 126 -11.03 16.07 12.19
N ASP A 127 -11.31 15.82 13.46
CA ASP A 127 -10.35 15.32 14.44
C ASP A 127 -10.97 14.19 15.26
N LEU A 128 -10.40 13.01 15.14
CA LEU A 128 -10.83 11.80 15.87
C LEU A 128 -10.03 11.58 17.16
N TRP A 129 -8.95 12.37 17.38
CA TRP A 129 -8.08 12.26 18.54
C TRP A 129 -8.56 13.16 19.67
N GLN A 130 -9.55 12.65 20.42
CA GLN A 130 -10.11 13.39 21.55
C GLN A 130 -9.48 12.87 22.84
N CYS A 131 -8.57 13.64 23.43
CA CYS A 131 -7.71 13.21 24.54
C CYS A 131 -8.49 12.67 25.75
N ASP A 132 -9.65 13.28 26.05
CA ASP A 132 -10.48 12.88 27.20
C ASP A 132 -11.16 11.53 26.99
N ASP A 133 -11.40 11.14 25.74
CA ASP A 133 -12.09 9.90 25.40
C ASP A 133 -11.13 8.74 25.05
N ILE A 134 -9.82 9.00 24.91
CA ILE A 134 -8.82 7.96 24.56
C ILE A 134 -8.86 6.74 25.49
N PRO A 135 -9.00 6.88 26.82
CA PRO A 135 -9.07 5.72 27.70
C PRO A 135 -10.27 4.79 27.47
N GLU A 136 -11.31 5.29 26.79
CA GLU A 136 -12.52 4.55 26.47
C GLU A 136 -12.59 4.11 25.00
N MET A 137 -11.46 4.16 24.27
CA MET A 137 -11.33 3.66 22.91
C MET A 137 -10.69 2.27 22.92
N ASN A 138 -11.34 1.27 22.33
CA ASN A 138 -10.78 -0.08 22.22
C ASN A 138 -9.58 -0.11 21.27
N LEU A 139 -9.59 0.77 20.26
CA LEU A 139 -8.45 1.07 19.40
C LEU A 139 -8.41 2.57 19.11
N THR A 140 -7.31 3.22 19.48
CA THR A 140 -7.10 4.64 19.17
C THR A 140 -6.93 4.86 17.67
N PRO A 141 -7.51 5.92 17.08
CA PRO A 141 -7.49 6.17 15.64
C PRO A 141 -6.07 6.20 15.06
N CYS A 142 -5.83 5.39 14.02
CA CYS A 142 -4.59 5.44 13.25
C CYS A 142 -4.57 6.70 12.38
N VAL A 143 -5.55 6.87 11.50
CA VAL A 143 -5.86 8.16 10.90
C VAL A 143 -6.63 8.97 11.92
N TYR A 144 -6.07 10.07 12.37
CA TYR A 144 -6.63 10.82 13.48
C TYR A 144 -7.15 12.20 13.09
N THR A 145 -6.68 12.80 12.00
CA THR A 145 -7.17 14.11 11.54
C THR A 145 -7.17 14.22 10.02
N SER A 146 -8.12 15.02 9.53
CA SER A 146 -8.17 15.42 8.13
C SER A 146 -8.55 16.90 8.00
N VAL A 147 -7.86 17.59 7.07
CA VAL A 147 -8.07 19.00 6.77
C VAL A 147 -8.58 19.12 5.34
N TRP A 148 -9.66 19.82 5.14
CA TRP A 148 -10.38 19.97 3.89
C TRP A 148 -10.34 21.39 3.38
N ASP A 149 -10.11 21.58 2.09
CA ASP A 149 -10.11 22.90 1.46
C ASP A 149 -10.61 22.82 0.02
N ILE A 150 -11.09 23.94 -0.49
CA ILE A 150 -11.48 24.07 -1.90
C ILE A 150 -10.53 25.03 -2.58
N VAL A 151 -9.84 24.55 -3.61
CA VAL A 151 -8.95 25.35 -4.47
C VAL A 151 -9.30 25.06 -5.92
N ASP A 152 -9.53 26.12 -6.71
CA ASP A 152 -9.85 26.02 -8.13
C ASP A 152 -11.03 25.06 -8.43
N ASP A 153 -12.13 25.22 -7.69
CA ASP A 153 -13.35 24.40 -7.78
C ASP A 153 -13.11 22.89 -7.53
N CYS A 154 -12.06 22.58 -6.79
CA CYS A 154 -11.67 21.21 -6.44
C CYS A 154 -11.56 21.05 -4.93
N LEU A 155 -12.24 20.04 -4.38
CA LEU A 155 -12.13 19.65 -2.97
C LEU A 155 -10.87 18.82 -2.77
N ASN A 156 -9.97 19.32 -1.93
CA ASN A 156 -8.76 18.62 -1.52
C ASN A 156 -8.88 18.11 -0.09
N VAL A 157 -8.08 17.14 0.25
CA VAL A 157 -7.96 16.65 1.63
C VAL A 157 -6.54 16.27 1.98
N MET A 158 -6.06 16.78 3.12
CA MET A 158 -4.84 16.33 3.77
C MET A 158 -5.21 15.45 4.96
N VAL A 159 -4.75 14.22 4.93
CA VAL A 159 -5.01 13.18 5.94
C VAL A 159 -3.74 12.92 6.73
N THR A 160 -3.83 12.86 8.06
CA THR A 160 -2.69 12.55 8.91
C THR A 160 -2.93 11.27 9.70
N SER A 161 -1.97 10.33 9.60
CA SER A 161 -1.94 9.09 10.34
C SER A 161 -0.77 9.08 11.33
N ARG A 162 -1.02 8.68 12.59
CA ARG A 162 0.02 8.52 13.61
C ARG A 162 0.77 7.19 13.50
N SER A 163 0.20 6.24 12.80
CA SER A 163 0.72 4.87 12.68
C SER A 163 0.11 4.23 11.43
N CYS A 164 0.94 3.63 10.58
CA CYS A 164 0.49 3.07 9.33
C CYS A 164 1.08 1.66 9.13
N ASP A 165 0.25 0.61 9.36
CA ASP A 165 0.49 -0.71 8.77
C ASP A 165 0.31 -0.58 7.26
N LEU A 166 1.44 -0.44 6.55
CA LEU A 166 1.43 0.00 5.16
C LEU A 166 0.69 -0.97 4.23
N LEU A 167 0.81 -2.29 4.46
CA LEU A 167 0.30 -3.30 3.55
C LEU A 167 -1.21 -3.60 3.73
N VAL A 168 -1.76 -3.26 4.89
CA VAL A 168 -3.18 -3.45 5.22
C VAL A 168 -3.86 -2.10 5.40
N GLY A 169 -3.62 -1.42 6.52
CA GLY A 169 -4.24 -0.15 6.84
C GLY A 169 -3.94 0.96 5.82
N GLY A 170 -2.68 1.05 5.35
CA GLY A 170 -2.28 2.04 4.36
C GLY A 170 -3.03 1.91 3.03
N VAL A 171 -3.24 0.68 2.54
CA VAL A 171 -4.04 0.42 1.33
C VAL A 171 -5.51 0.81 1.53
N PHE A 172 -6.09 0.42 2.67
CA PHE A 172 -7.49 0.72 2.98
C PHE A 172 -7.73 2.22 3.15
N ASN A 173 -6.94 2.88 3.99
CA ASN A 173 -7.16 4.27 4.34
C ASN A 173 -7.10 5.20 3.12
N VAL A 174 -6.21 4.96 2.17
CA VAL A 174 -6.14 5.79 0.96
C VAL A 174 -7.39 5.63 0.10
N ILE A 175 -7.89 4.40 -0.12
CA ILE A 175 -9.14 4.14 -0.84
C ILE A 175 -10.31 4.82 -0.11
N GLN A 176 -10.38 4.67 1.21
CA GLN A 176 -11.42 5.23 2.07
C GLN A 176 -11.55 6.74 1.93
N TYR A 177 -10.46 7.46 2.13
CA TYR A 177 -10.48 8.92 2.05
C TYR A 177 -10.61 9.45 0.62
N ALA A 178 -10.16 8.68 -0.39
CA ALA A 178 -10.43 9.02 -1.78
C ALA A 178 -11.93 8.93 -2.09
N VAL A 179 -12.61 7.87 -1.64
CA VAL A 179 -14.07 7.75 -1.75
C VAL A 179 -14.76 8.89 -1.00
N LEU A 180 -14.37 9.15 0.25
CA LEU A 180 -14.95 10.24 1.05
C LEU A 180 -14.82 11.60 0.35
N CYS A 181 -13.65 11.87 -0.26
CA CYS A 181 -13.42 13.09 -1.03
C CYS A 181 -14.37 13.20 -2.24
N HIS A 182 -14.58 12.10 -2.99
CA HIS A 182 -15.54 12.09 -4.09
C HIS A 182 -16.98 12.37 -3.62
N LEU A 183 -17.39 11.78 -2.49
CA LEU A 183 -18.73 11.94 -1.95
C LEU A 183 -18.97 13.35 -1.40
N PHE A 184 -18.00 13.91 -0.69
CA PHE A 184 -18.07 15.30 -0.20
C PHE A 184 -18.03 16.31 -1.35
N ALA A 185 -17.18 16.07 -2.35
CA ALA A 185 -17.14 16.93 -3.54
C ALA A 185 -18.50 16.94 -4.26
N LYS A 186 -19.14 15.76 -4.38
CA LYS A 186 -20.49 15.67 -4.96
C LYS A 186 -21.54 16.42 -4.15
N ASP A 187 -21.52 16.32 -2.82
CA ASP A 187 -22.44 17.03 -1.92
C ASP A 187 -22.25 18.55 -2.00
N LEU A 188 -20.99 19.00 -2.12
CA LEU A 188 -20.65 20.42 -2.24
C LEU A 188 -20.83 20.99 -3.66
N GLY A 189 -21.04 20.13 -4.67
CA GLY A 189 -21.18 20.57 -6.08
C GLY A 189 -19.86 20.98 -6.71
N VAL A 190 -18.72 20.49 -6.21
CA VAL A 190 -17.36 20.74 -6.73
C VAL A 190 -16.72 19.45 -7.25
N LYS A 191 -15.52 19.52 -7.82
CA LYS A 191 -14.78 18.36 -8.30
C LYS A 191 -13.94 17.76 -7.16
N PRO A 192 -13.69 16.42 -7.15
CA PRO A 192 -12.65 15.85 -6.29
C PRO A 192 -11.28 16.36 -6.77
N GLY A 193 -10.42 16.74 -5.82
CA GLY A 193 -9.11 17.30 -6.09
C GLY A 193 -7.96 16.39 -5.66
N ILE A 194 -7.04 16.93 -4.89
CA ILE A 194 -5.85 16.22 -4.43
C ILE A 194 -6.11 15.63 -3.05
N ILE A 195 -5.77 14.34 -2.92
CA ILE A 195 -5.66 13.69 -1.62
C ILE A 195 -4.19 13.55 -1.25
N THR A 196 -3.85 13.92 0.00
CA THR A 196 -2.50 13.86 0.55
C THR A 196 -2.52 13.08 1.86
N PHE A 197 -1.64 12.10 1.99
CA PHE A 197 -1.42 11.34 3.22
C PHE A 197 -0.07 11.68 3.83
N ASN A 198 -0.08 12.19 5.06
CA ASN A 198 1.08 12.29 5.94
C ASN A 198 1.02 11.16 6.97
N MET A 199 2.01 10.30 6.97
CA MET A 199 2.02 9.12 7.83
C MET A 199 3.25 9.14 8.74
N ALA A 200 3.01 9.04 10.04
CA ALA A 200 4.06 8.72 10.99
C ALA A 200 4.09 7.20 11.20
N ASP A 201 5.25 6.69 11.64
CA ASP A 201 5.43 5.28 11.96
C ASP A 201 4.90 4.34 10.85
N VAL A 202 5.46 4.49 9.65
CA VAL A 202 5.12 3.63 8.52
C VAL A 202 5.88 2.31 8.67
N HIS A 203 5.13 1.21 8.77
CA HIS A 203 5.74 -0.08 9.09
C HIS A 203 5.12 -1.24 8.31
N ILE A 204 5.88 -2.33 8.26
CA ILE A 204 5.48 -3.63 7.74
C ILE A 204 5.82 -4.65 8.82
N TYR A 205 4.86 -5.49 9.20
CA TYR A 205 5.06 -6.53 10.20
C TYR A 205 5.86 -7.71 9.64
N GLU A 206 6.66 -8.37 10.50
CA GLU A 206 7.50 -9.50 10.12
C GLU A 206 6.71 -10.65 9.49
N ASN A 207 5.52 -10.95 10.01
CA ASN A 207 4.62 -11.97 9.45
C ASN A 207 4.03 -11.61 8.08
N GLN A 208 4.25 -10.38 7.60
CA GLN A 208 3.86 -9.91 6.27
C GLN A 208 5.03 -9.92 5.27
N PHE A 209 6.29 -10.14 5.70
CA PHE A 209 7.47 -9.99 4.84
C PHE A 209 7.44 -10.89 3.62
N THR A 210 7.08 -12.17 3.78
CA THR A 210 7.00 -13.12 2.66
C THR A 210 6.00 -12.66 1.60
N GLY A 211 4.79 -12.28 2.02
CA GLY A 211 3.78 -11.73 1.11
C GLY A 211 4.20 -10.41 0.48
N CYS A 212 4.95 -9.58 1.21
CA CYS A 212 5.48 -8.32 0.69
C CYS A 212 6.52 -8.55 -0.42
N ILE A 213 7.43 -9.50 -0.23
CA ILE A 213 8.42 -9.87 -1.25
C ILE A 213 7.72 -10.43 -2.50
N GLU A 214 6.72 -11.28 -2.30
CA GLU A 214 5.90 -11.80 -3.39
C GLU A 214 5.22 -10.66 -4.16
N TRP A 215 4.60 -9.73 -3.48
CA TRP A 215 3.96 -8.57 -4.10
C TRP A 215 4.94 -7.68 -4.87
N LEU A 216 6.09 -7.38 -4.29
CA LEU A 216 7.15 -6.62 -4.97
C LEU A 216 7.60 -7.32 -6.25
N THR A 217 7.64 -8.66 -6.26
CA THR A 217 7.97 -9.46 -7.45
C THR A 217 6.89 -9.33 -8.52
N GLU A 218 5.61 -9.45 -8.15
CA GLU A 218 4.49 -9.28 -9.09
C GLU A 218 4.45 -7.87 -9.69
N PHE A 219 4.70 -6.85 -8.88
CA PHE A 219 4.80 -5.47 -9.35
C PHE A 219 5.93 -5.26 -10.34
N LYS A 220 7.11 -5.87 -10.12
CA LYS A 220 8.22 -5.83 -11.08
C LYS A 220 7.84 -6.47 -12.42
N LYS A 221 7.10 -7.60 -12.40
CA LYS A 221 6.61 -8.26 -13.62
C LYS A 221 5.66 -7.35 -14.41
N GLU A 222 4.75 -6.68 -13.71
CA GLU A 222 3.83 -5.72 -14.33
C GLU A 222 4.58 -4.54 -14.96
N LEU A 223 5.56 -3.96 -14.25
CA LEU A 223 6.42 -2.90 -14.79
C LEU A 223 7.18 -3.34 -16.03
N ALA A 224 7.76 -4.53 -16.01
CA ALA A 224 8.54 -5.07 -17.12
C ALA A 224 7.65 -5.32 -18.35
N ALA A 225 6.45 -5.88 -18.18
CA ALA A 225 5.46 -6.04 -19.26
C ALA A 225 5.06 -4.68 -19.86
N GLY A 226 4.82 -3.68 -19.03
CA GLY A 226 4.53 -2.33 -19.48
C GLY A 226 5.68 -1.65 -20.24
N ARG A 227 6.92 -1.89 -19.84
CA ARG A 227 8.11 -1.42 -20.56
C ARG A 227 8.20 -2.04 -21.96
N LEU A 228 7.96 -3.35 -22.07
CA LEU A 228 7.97 -4.03 -23.38
C LEU A 228 6.88 -3.48 -24.30
N LEU A 229 5.67 -3.29 -23.79
CA LEU A 229 4.58 -2.69 -24.56
C LEU A 229 4.96 -1.31 -25.11
N LYS A 230 5.55 -0.47 -24.25
CA LYS A 230 6.00 0.87 -24.65
C LYS A 230 7.10 0.82 -25.72
N ILE A 231 8.03 -0.11 -25.62
CA ILE A 231 9.07 -0.36 -26.63
C ILE A 231 8.41 -0.76 -27.96
N GLN A 232 7.48 -1.71 -27.94
CA GLN A 232 6.74 -2.18 -29.11
C GLN A 232 5.95 -1.05 -29.80
N GLU A 233 5.27 -0.22 -29.02
CA GLU A 233 4.50 0.91 -29.57
C GLU A 233 5.42 1.99 -30.16
N THR A 234 6.51 2.32 -29.45
CA THR A 234 7.45 3.37 -29.85
C THR A 234 8.20 3.00 -31.14
N PHE A 235 8.62 1.76 -31.27
CA PHE A 235 9.47 1.29 -32.38
C PHE A 235 8.73 0.38 -33.37
N LYS A 236 7.39 0.39 -33.39
CA LYS A 236 6.55 -0.45 -34.29
C LYS A 236 6.92 -0.36 -35.77
N ASN A 237 7.42 0.79 -36.22
CA ASN A 237 7.83 1.05 -37.61
C ASN A 237 9.35 0.97 -37.81
N ASN A 238 10.12 0.55 -36.81
CA ASN A 238 11.57 0.40 -36.89
C ASN A 238 12.00 -0.96 -36.28
N PRO A 239 12.02 -2.04 -37.06
CA PRO A 239 12.31 -3.40 -36.59
C PRO A 239 13.70 -3.55 -35.93
N GLU A 240 14.71 -2.82 -36.39
CA GLU A 240 16.07 -2.89 -35.84
C GLU A 240 16.12 -2.26 -34.45
N ALA A 241 15.54 -1.07 -34.28
CA ALA A 241 15.43 -0.42 -32.98
C ALA A 241 14.54 -1.23 -32.02
N LEU A 242 13.44 -1.79 -32.50
CA LEU A 242 12.57 -2.66 -31.70
C LEU A 242 13.35 -3.87 -31.14
N LYS A 243 14.12 -4.54 -32.00
CA LYS A 243 14.95 -5.67 -31.60
C LYS A 243 15.99 -5.25 -30.57
N SER A 244 16.76 -4.19 -30.85
CA SER A 244 17.81 -3.68 -29.96
C SER A 244 17.29 -3.31 -28.57
N GLU A 245 16.18 -2.55 -28.49
CA GLU A 245 15.62 -2.13 -27.21
C GLU A 245 14.96 -3.30 -26.44
N THR A 246 14.42 -4.28 -27.15
CA THR A 246 13.92 -5.51 -26.52
C THR A 246 15.06 -6.36 -25.94
N GLU A 247 16.15 -6.54 -26.69
CA GLU A 247 17.36 -7.25 -26.21
C GLU A 247 17.96 -6.55 -24.99
N LYS A 248 17.98 -5.21 -24.98
CA LYS A 248 18.44 -4.43 -23.84
C LYS A 248 17.58 -4.65 -22.59
N LEU A 249 16.25 -4.66 -22.74
CA LEU A 249 15.32 -4.98 -21.63
C LEU A 249 15.59 -6.39 -21.08
N TYR A 250 15.77 -7.39 -21.93
CA TYR A 250 16.10 -8.75 -21.50
C TYR A 250 17.45 -8.83 -20.77
N LYS A 251 18.45 -8.08 -21.23
CA LYS A 251 19.76 -8.01 -20.56
C LYS A 251 19.65 -7.39 -19.18
N GLU A 252 18.91 -6.28 -19.03
CA GLU A 252 18.66 -5.66 -17.73
C GLU A 252 17.98 -6.63 -16.76
N ILE A 253 16.95 -7.36 -17.21
CA ILE A 253 16.28 -8.39 -16.40
C ILE A 253 17.25 -9.47 -15.94
N HIS A 254 18.12 -9.94 -16.84
CA HIS A 254 19.14 -10.94 -16.50
C HIS A 254 20.14 -10.41 -15.46
N GLU A 255 20.68 -9.21 -15.66
CA GLU A 255 21.61 -8.57 -14.72
C GLU A 255 21.01 -8.37 -13.33
N GLU A 256 19.72 -7.96 -13.24
CA GLU A 256 19.02 -7.85 -11.95
C GLU A 256 18.94 -9.20 -11.23
N HIS A 257 18.68 -10.31 -11.94
CA HIS A 257 18.61 -11.64 -11.34
C HIS A 257 19.98 -12.18 -10.94
N VAL A 258 21.03 -11.90 -11.72
CA VAL A 258 22.39 -12.26 -11.36
C VAL A 258 22.84 -11.54 -10.09
N ASN A 259 22.53 -10.24 -9.97
CA ASN A 259 22.86 -9.46 -8.78
C ASN A 259 22.09 -9.96 -7.55
N ALA A 260 20.78 -10.25 -7.70
CA ALA A 260 19.96 -10.81 -6.61
C ALA A 260 20.49 -12.18 -6.15
N ASN A 261 20.96 -13.04 -7.08
CA ASN A 261 21.59 -14.30 -6.75
C ASN A 261 22.87 -14.10 -5.92
N SER A 262 23.71 -13.17 -6.35
CA SER A 262 24.94 -12.82 -5.62
C SER A 262 24.65 -12.35 -4.18
N ASP A 263 23.65 -11.47 -4.02
CA ASP A 263 23.26 -10.97 -2.71
C ASP A 263 22.75 -12.08 -1.80
N LEU A 264 21.91 -12.98 -2.32
CA LEU A 264 21.40 -14.13 -1.55
C LEU A 264 22.51 -15.08 -1.12
N ARG A 265 23.50 -15.31 -2.00
CA ARG A 265 24.68 -16.12 -1.64
C ARG A 265 25.52 -15.47 -0.56
N ASN A 266 25.73 -14.15 -0.66
CA ASN A 266 26.47 -13.40 0.36
C ASN A 266 25.75 -13.49 1.73
N MET A 267 24.42 -13.33 1.75
CA MET A 267 23.63 -13.50 2.98
C MET A 267 23.77 -14.92 3.56
N LEU A 268 23.73 -15.95 2.71
CA LEU A 268 23.92 -17.34 3.14
C LEU A 268 25.34 -17.56 3.72
N ILE A 269 26.37 -16.95 3.15
CA ILE A 269 27.74 -17.02 3.66
C ILE A 269 27.82 -16.39 5.06
N LEU A 270 27.21 -15.22 5.25
CA LEU A 270 27.17 -14.55 6.56
C LEU A 270 26.42 -15.37 7.60
N GLU A 271 25.25 -15.91 7.27
CA GLU A 271 24.47 -16.80 8.16
C GLU A 271 25.28 -18.03 8.61
N LEU A 272 25.98 -18.67 7.68
CA LEU A 272 26.81 -19.84 7.98
C LEU A 272 28.07 -19.46 8.76
N ALA A 273 28.67 -18.30 8.51
CA ALA A 273 29.80 -17.81 9.30
C ALA A 273 29.41 -17.56 10.76
N GLU A 274 28.26 -16.93 10.98
CA GLU A 274 27.71 -16.71 12.32
C GLU A 274 27.42 -18.03 13.04
N SER A 275 26.83 -19.01 12.33
CA SER A 275 26.59 -20.36 12.87
C SER A 275 27.85 -21.13 13.26
N LEU A 276 28.99 -20.78 12.65
CA LEU A 276 30.31 -21.32 12.98
C LEU A 276 31.00 -20.56 14.13
N GLY A 277 30.33 -19.54 14.69
CA GLY A 277 30.82 -18.75 15.84
C GLY A 277 31.73 -17.59 15.47
N TYR A 278 31.73 -17.15 14.21
CA TYR A 278 32.43 -15.94 13.81
C TYR A 278 31.62 -14.70 14.20
N ASP A 279 32.30 -13.70 14.75
CA ASP A 279 31.73 -12.40 15.08
C ASP A 279 31.83 -11.49 13.84
N LEU A 280 30.72 -11.31 13.13
CA LEU A 280 30.67 -10.61 11.85
C LEU A 280 31.17 -9.16 11.93
N ASP A 281 31.01 -8.49 13.09
CA ASP A 281 31.46 -7.11 13.31
C ASP A 281 33.00 -6.99 13.45
N LYS A 282 33.69 -8.11 13.63
CA LYS A 282 35.15 -8.17 13.88
C LYS A 282 35.93 -8.83 12.75
N ILE A 283 35.26 -9.40 11.74
CA ILE A 283 35.94 -10.07 10.62
C ILE A 283 36.65 -9.03 9.75
N LYS A 284 37.95 -9.23 9.55
CA LYS A 284 38.74 -8.44 8.59
C LYS A 284 38.56 -8.97 7.16
N GLU A 285 38.80 -8.10 6.17
CA GLU A 285 38.58 -8.40 4.77
C GLU A 285 39.41 -9.62 4.26
N ASP A 286 40.62 -9.81 4.75
CA ASP A 286 41.49 -10.95 4.48
C ASP A 286 41.01 -12.25 5.15
N GLU A 287 40.47 -12.16 6.36
CA GLU A 287 39.86 -13.29 7.07
C GLU A 287 38.56 -13.74 6.40
N PHE A 288 37.79 -12.81 5.85
CA PHE A 288 36.54 -13.12 5.15
C PHE A 288 36.75 -14.07 3.96
N VAL A 289 37.83 -13.87 3.21
CA VAL A 289 38.18 -14.75 2.06
C VAL A 289 38.42 -16.20 2.50
N ASP A 290 39.07 -16.40 3.62
CA ASP A 290 39.35 -17.77 4.13
C ASP A 290 38.11 -18.41 4.76
N ILE A 291 37.26 -17.62 5.41
CA ILE A 291 35.95 -18.06 5.90
C ILE A 291 35.08 -18.47 4.71
N GLN A 292 35.02 -17.68 3.66
CA GLN A 292 34.27 -18.01 2.45
C GLN A 292 34.74 -19.31 1.81
N LYS A 293 36.05 -19.51 1.61
CA LYS A 293 36.59 -20.78 1.09
C LYS A 293 36.20 -21.99 1.93
N ARG A 294 36.14 -21.81 3.26
CA ARG A 294 35.71 -22.86 4.19
C ARG A 294 34.24 -23.19 4.04
N ILE A 295 33.39 -22.16 3.95
CA ILE A 295 31.94 -22.27 3.76
C ILE A 295 31.61 -22.90 2.40
N ASP A 296 32.30 -22.50 1.32
CA ASP A 296 32.11 -23.03 -0.04
C ASP A 296 32.29 -24.57 -0.11
N ASN A 297 33.07 -25.15 0.80
CA ASN A 297 33.25 -26.59 0.89
C ASN A 297 32.21 -27.32 1.75
N MET A 298 31.37 -26.61 2.48
CA MET A 298 30.36 -27.23 3.35
C MET A 298 29.22 -27.85 2.50
N PRO A 299 28.78 -29.07 2.84
CA PRO A 299 27.64 -29.70 2.14
C PRO A 299 26.37 -28.86 2.16
N ASP A 300 26.04 -28.25 3.30
CA ASP A 300 24.86 -27.40 3.48
C ASP A 300 24.90 -26.15 2.59
N TYR A 301 26.08 -25.53 2.44
CA TYR A 301 26.26 -24.40 1.52
C TYR A 301 26.03 -24.83 0.08
N LYS A 302 26.62 -25.94 -0.36
CA LYS A 302 26.46 -26.47 -1.72
C LYS A 302 25.00 -26.75 -2.07
N ILE A 303 24.24 -27.32 -1.16
CA ILE A 303 22.82 -27.61 -1.34
C ILE A 303 22.01 -26.32 -1.41
N LYS A 304 22.19 -25.41 -0.44
CA LYS A 304 21.45 -24.13 -0.36
C LYS A 304 21.81 -23.22 -1.54
N SER A 305 23.09 -23.15 -1.93
CA SER A 305 23.56 -22.37 -3.07
C SER A 305 23.00 -22.89 -4.40
N ALA A 306 22.97 -24.20 -4.62
CA ALA A 306 22.34 -24.79 -5.80
C ALA A 306 20.83 -24.49 -5.87
N LYS A 307 20.15 -24.44 -4.72
CA LYS A 307 18.75 -24.04 -4.65
C LYS A 307 18.56 -22.57 -5.02
N ILE A 308 19.42 -21.67 -4.51
CA ILE A 308 19.40 -20.23 -4.88
C ILE A 308 19.54 -20.09 -6.40
N ASP A 309 20.46 -20.81 -7.05
CA ASP A 309 20.65 -20.76 -8.50
C ASP A 309 19.40 -21.23 -9.25
N SER A 310 18.83 -22.36 -8.83
CA SER A 310 17.61 -22.90 -9.45
C SER A 310 16.43 -21.95 -9.31
N ASP A 311 16.23 -21.37 -8.12
CA ASP A 311 15.14 -20.42 -7.85
C ASP A 311 15.34 -19.12 -8.64
N THR A 312 16.58 -18.66 -8.79
CA THR A 312 16.91 -17.46 -9.59
C THR A 312 16.66 -17.68 -11.07
N MET A 313 17.07 -18.81 -11.63
CA MET A 313 16.80 -19.15 -13.04
C MET A 313 15.30 -19.26 -13.31
N LYS A 314 14.55 -19.85 -12.39
CA LYS A 314 13.10 -19.93 -12.49
C LYS A 314 12.46 -18.53 -12.44
N SER A 315 12.89 -17.68 -11.51
CA SER A 315 12.41 -16.30 -11.38
C SER A 315 12.67 -15.47 -12.63
N GLU A 316 13.85 -15.60 -13.25
CA GLU A 316 14.17 -14.93 -14.52
C GLU A 316 13.27 -15.41 -15.66
N MET A 317 13.03 -16.72 -15.76
CA MET A 317 12.13 -17.28 -16.77
C MET A 317 10.68 -16.83 -16.54
N ASP A 318 10.21 -16.81 -15.30
CA ASP A 318 8.88 -16.30 -14.94
C ASP A 318 8.74 -14.81 -15.29
N MET A 319 9.79 -14.01 -15.07
CA MET A 319 9.80 -12.61 -15.47
C MET A 319 9.69 -12.44 -16.99
N LYS A 320 10.45 -13.22 -17.76
CA LYS A 320 10.38 -13.19 -19.23
C LYS A 320 9.02 -13.62 -19.77
N ASN A 321 8.41 -14.64 -19.15
CA ASN A 321 7.05 -15.08 -19.49
C ASN A 321 5.99 -14.01 -19.18
N ALA A 322 6.17 -13.27 -18.09
CA ALA A 322 5.26 -12.19 -17.71
C ALA A 322 5.21 -11.04 -18.73
N LEU A 323 6.30 -10.79 -19.47
CA LEU A 323 6.39 -9.67 -20.42
C LEU A 323 5.28 -9.70 -21.49
N THR A 324 4.84 -10.87 -21.89
CA THR A 324 3.79 -11.06 -22.91
C THR A 324 2.48 -11.61 -22.35
N SER A 325 2.39 -11.80 -21.05
CA SER A 325 1.20 -12.32 -20.38
C SER A 325 0.05 -11.31 -20.41
N PRO A 326 -1.15 -11.68 -20.90
CA PRO A 326 -2.31 -10.80 -20.88
C PRO A 326 -2.67 -10.28 -19.47
N GLU A 327 -2.41 -11.06 -18.43
CA GLU A 327 -2.70 -10.67 -17.05
C GLU A 327 -1.93 -9.40 -16.67
N TYR A 328 -0.61 -9.37 -16.87
CA TYR A 328 0.24 -8.21 -16.53
C TYR A 328 0.00 -7.05 -17.49
N ILE A 329 -0.24 -7.32 -18.78
CA ILE A 329 -0.57 -6.31 -19.79
C ILE A 329 -1.88 -5.60 -19.42
N ASN A 330 -2.91 -6.34 -19.03
CA ASN A 330 -4.20 -5.78 -18.63
C ASN A 330 -4.09 -4.98 -17.33
N ALA A 331 -3.38 -5.48 -16.34
CA ALA A 331 -3.13 -4.73 -15.09
C ALA A 331 -2.37 -3.43 -15.37
N TYR A 332 -1.30 -3.48 -16.15
CA TYR A 332 -0.52 -2.29 -16.52
C TYR A 332 -1.34 -1.23 -17.26
N ASN A 333 -2.23 -1.65 -18.17
CA ASN A 333 -3.06 -0.73 -18.96
C ASN A 333 -4.33 -0.28 -18.23
N CYS A 334 -4.59 -0.83 -17.06
CA CYS A 334 -5.75 -0.49 -16.26
C CYS A 334 -5.71 0.99 -15.83
N LYS A 335 -6.87 1.62 -15.88
CA LYS A 335 -7.10 2.98 -15.38
C LYS A 335 -8.37 2.97 -14.54
N PRO A 336 -8.26 2.57 -13.28
CA PRO A 336 -9.41 2.53 -12.39
C PRO A 336 -9.99 3.93 -12.20
N VAL A 337 -11.31 4.03 -12.27
CA VAL A 337 -12.05 5.27 -12.07
C VAL A 337 -13.20 5.00 -11.10
N LEU A 338 -13.33 5.85 -10.10
CA LEU A 338 -14.51 5.83 -9.23
C LEU A 338 -15.67 6.48 -9.96
N LYS A 339 -16.81 5.78 -9.95
CA LYS A 339 -18.08 6.26 -10.50
C LYS A 339 -19.16 6.23 -9.43
N LEU A 340 -19.87 7.33 -9.28
CA LEU A 340 -21.11 7.40 -8.53
C LEU A 340 -22.26 7.02 -9.46
N VAL A 341 -22.97 5.94 -9.11
CA VAL A 341 -24.00 5.35 -9.99
C VAL A 341 -25.32 6.11 -9.94
N HIS A 342 -25.63 6.65 -8.75
CA HIS A 342 -26.86 7.40 -8.54
C HIS A 342 -26.58 8.85 -8.19
N ASP A 343 -27.49 9.72 -8.60
CA ASP A 343 -27.40 11.16 -8.31
C ASP A 343 -28.05 11.45 -6.94
N LYS A 344 -27.24 11.31 -5.89
CA LYS A 344 -27.65 11.66 -4.52
C LYS A 344 -27.34 13.12 -4.23
N LYS A 345 -28.19 13.76 -3.42
CA LYS A 345 -28.06 15.18 -3.08
C LYS A 345 -27.25 15.43 -1.82
N SER A 346 -27.25 14.45 -0.89
CA SER A 346 -26.52 14.57 0.37
C SER A 346 -25.54 13.42 0.54
N PHE A 347 -24.41 13.70 1.17
CA PHE A 347 -23.44 12.68 1.57
C PHE A 347 -24.07 11.54 2.34
N PHE A 348 -25.01 11.85 3.24
CA PHE A 348 -25.66 10.86 4.09
C PHE A 348 -26.61 9.90 3.35
N ASP A 349 -26.95 10.21 2.10
CA ASP A 349 -27.82 9.37 1.27
C ASP A 349 -27.04 8.30 0.49
N PHE A 350 -25.71 8.38 0.44
CA PHE A 350 -24.87 7.42 -0.29
C PHE A 350 -24.72 6.10 0.47
N THR A 351 -24.80 5.01 -0.29
CA THR A 351 -24.54 3.64 0.15
C THR A 351 -23.44 3.01 -0.69
N ILE A 352 -23.00 1.82 -0.32
CA ILE A 352 -21.99 1.08 -1.09
C ILE A 352 -22.45 0.78 -2.53
N ASP A 353 -23.75 0.62 -2.74
CA ASP A 353 -24.34 0.30 -4.06
C ASP A 353 -24.27 1.50 -5.01
N ASP A 354 -24.09 2.71 -4.50
CA ASP A 354 -23.94 3.93 -5.28
C ASP A 354 -22.51 4.13 -5.80
N ILE A 355 -21.56 3.27 -5.39
CA ILE A 355 -20.14 3.42 -5.66
C ILE A 355 -19.65 2.25 -6.50
N LYS A 356 -19.00 2.55 -7.63
CA LYS A 356 -18.33 1.55 -8.47
C LYS A 356 -16.92 2.01 -8.80
N ILE A 357 -16.01 1.05 -8.91
CA ILE A 357 -14.68 1.27 -9.49
C ILE A 357 -14.70 0.57 -10.85
N GLU A 358 -14.77 1.38 -11.91
CA GLU A 358 -14.76 0.90 -13.30
C GLU A 358 -13.32 0.70 -13.79
N ASN A 359 -13.14 -0.16 -14.79
CA ASN A 359 -11.84 -0.48 -15.40
C ASN A 359 -10.79 -0.95 -14.40
N TYR A 360 -11.19 -1.64 -13.34
CA TYR A 360 -10.28 -2.19 -12.35
C TYR A 360 -9.91 -3.64 -12.70
N HIS A 361 -8.69 -3.82 -13.22
CA HIS A 361 -8.05 -5.10 -13.42
C HIS A 361 -6.86 -5.19 -12.45
N HIS A 362 -6.70 -6.30 -11.80
CA HIS A 362 -5.66 -6.50 -10.80
C HIS A 362 -4.99 -7.86 -10.97
N LEU A 363 -3.77 -7.97 -10.50
CA LEU A 363 -3.05 -9.22 -10.35
C LEU A 363 -3.65 -10.05 -9.21
N LYS A 364 -3.02 -11.16 -8.88
CA LYS A 364 -3.52 -12.10 -7.88
C LYS A 364 -3.79 -11.46 -6.51
N LYS A 365 -4.60 -12.14 -5.73
CA LYS A 365 -4.81 -11.83 -4.31
C LYS A 365 -3.57 -12.22 -3.52
N ILE A 366 -3.08 -11.30 -2.69
CA ILE A 366 -2.06 -11.55 -1.67
C ILE A 366 -2.64 -11.11 -0.34
N ASP A 367 -2.79 -12.05 0.58
CA ASP A 367 -3.34 -11.78 1.90
C ASP A 367 -2.21 -11.41 2.87
N PHE A 368 -2.45 -10.37 3.65
CA PHE A 368 -1.55 -9.95 4.71
C PHE A 368 -2.24 -10.16 6.07
N PRO A 369 -1.60 -10.85 7.02
CA PRO A 369 -2.13 -11.00 8.35
C PRO A 369 -2.16 -9.65 9.07
N VAL A 370 -3.23 -9.40 9.81
CA VAL A 370 -3.36 -8.22 10.68
C VAL A 370 -2.72 -8.52 12.02
N ALA A 371 -1.85 -7.64 12.50
CA ALA A 371 -1.27 -7.76 13.85
C ALA A 371 -2.31 -7.31 14.90
N LYS A 372 -2.49 -8.14 15.92
CA LYS A 372 -3.42 -7.91 17.03
C LYS A 372 -2.83 -7.06 18.13
#